data_7fe1eff30ffe6fff45572f847a634da7
#
_entry.id   7fe1eff30ffe6fff45572f847a634da7
#
_cell.length_a   1.000
_cell.length_b   1.000
_cell.length_c   1.000
_cell.angle_alpha   90.00
_cell.angle_beta   90.00
_cell.angle_gamma   90.00
#
_symmetry.space_group_name_H-M   'P 1'
#
loop_
_entity.id
_entity.type
_entity.pdbx_description
1 polymer ?
#
loop_
_entity_poly.entity_id
_entity_poly.type
_entity_poly.pdbx_seq_one_letter_code
_entity_poly.pdbx_strand_id
1 'polypeptide(L)'
;MITILHLKISTGKERFQLNWKKDEEVLYVETKSNPEKGKANEEIIKEMKKFFKSETKIVSGFKSKEKIVEISSPEQKVLEKLIH
;
A
#
# COMPACT_ATOMS: atom_id res chain seq x y z
N MET A 1 14.10 2.38 10.82
CA MET A 1 13.42 3.62 10.35
C MET A 1 12.08 3.28 9.74
N ILE A 2 11.18 4.22 9.75
CA ILE A 2 9.80 4.00 9.28
C ILE A 2 9.49 4.99 8.16
N THR A 3 8.82 4.52 7.13
CA THR A 3 8.32 5.37 6.04
C THR A 3 6.80 5.35 6.08
N ILE A 4 6.20 6.52 5.96
CA ILE A 4 4.75 6.67 5.92
C ILE A 4 4.33 6.89 4.47
N LEU A 5 3.38 6.08 3.99
CA LEU A 5 2.85 6.23 2.64
C LEU A 5 1.34 6.45 2.69
N HIS A 6 0.89 7.32 1.82
CA HIS A 6 -0.54 7.54 1.59
C HIS A 6 -0.96 6.68 0.40
N LEU A 7 -2.03 5.91 0.59
CA LEU A 7 -2.55 5.00 -0.43
C LEU A 7 -3.94 5.41 -0.86
N LYS A 8 -4.23 5.24 -2.14
CA LYS A 8 -5.60 5.30 -2.64
C LYS A 8 -5.91 3.94 -3.24
N ILE A 9 -6.98 3.31 -2.76
CA ILE A 9 -7.27 1.91 -3.03
C ILE A 9 -8.42 1.76 -4.03
N SER A 10 -8.24 0.88 -5.00
CA SER A 10 -9.32 0.43 -5.88
C SER A 10 -9.47 -1.07 -5.69
N THR A 11 -10.69 -1.53 -5.43
CA THR A 11 -10.97 -2.93 -5.11
C THR A 11 -11.62 -3.65 -6.28
N GLY A 12 -11.69 -4.98 -6.18
CA GLY A 12 -12.35 -5.80 -7.17
C GLY A 12 -11.67 -5.83 -8.53
N LYS A 13 -10.36 -5.69 -8.56
CA LYS A 13 -9.59 -5.71 -9.81
C LYS A 13 -9.11 -7.13 -10.11
N GLU A 14 -8.55 -7.33 -11.30
CA GLU A 14 -8.08 -8.64 -11.72
C GLU A 14 -6.83 -9.09 -10.98
N ARG A 15 -6.00 -8.14 -10.57
CA ARG A 15 -4.77 -8.46 -9.86
C ARG A 15 -4.32 -7.30 -9.00
N PHE A 16 -3.45 -7.62 -8.05
CA PHE A 16 -2.84 -6.61 -7.19
C PHE A 16 -1.84 -5.81 -8.01
N GLN A 17 -1.94 -4.48 -7.97
CA GLN A 17 -0.99 -3.60 -8.66
C GLN A 17 -0.69 -2.37 -7.83
N LEU A 18 0.53 -1.87 -7.96
CA LEU A 18 0.97 -0.64 -7.33
C LEU A 18 1.33 0.36 -8.41
N ASN A 19 0.89 1.60 -8.23
CA ASN A 19 1.20 2.67 -9.18
C ASN A 19 1.54 3.93 -8.40
N TRP A 20 2.83 4.28 -8.40
CA TRP A 20 3.32 5.43 -7.66
C TRP A 20 3.13 6.71 -8.45
N LYS A 21 2.45 7.68 -7.86
CA LYS A 21 2.25 9.00 -8.45
C LYS A 21 3.16 9.97 -7.73
N LYS A 22 4.31 10.23 -8.32
CA LYS A 22 5.37 11.02 -7.69
C LYS A 22 4.93 12.45 -7.36
N ASP A 23 4.23 13.09 -8.26
CA ASP A 23 3.79 14.48 -8.06
C ASP A 23 2.71 14.61 -7.00
N GLU A 24 1.94 13.57 -6.77
CA GLU A 24 0.94 13.56 -5.70
C GLU A 24 1.48 12.98 -4.39
N GLU A 25 2.60 12.26 -4.49
CA GLU A 25 3.17 11.50 -3.39
C GLU A 25 2.15 10.51 -2.82
N VAL A 26 1.40 9.87 -3.71
CA VAL A 26 0.38 8.88 -3.37
C VAL A 26 0.64 7.59 -4.14
N LEU A 27 0.47 6.49 -3.45
CA LEU A 27 0.57 5.16 -4.07
C LEU A 27 -0.85 4.67 -4.36
N TYR A 28 -1.16 4.49 -5.63
CA TYR A 28 -2.44 3.93 -6.05
C TYR A 28 -2.33 2.43 -6.02
N VAL A 29 -3.24 1.78 -5.31
CA VAL A 29 -3.19 0.34 -5.09
C VAL A 29 -4.46 -0.29 -5.63
N GLU A 30 -4.32 -1.29 -6.50
CA GLU A 30 -5.44 -2.08 -6.98
C GLU A 30 -5.42 -3.43 -6.27
N THR A 31 -6.54 -3.86 -5.75
CA THR A 31 -6.64 -5.13 -5.04
C THR A 31 -7.64 -6.06 -5.71
N LYS A 32 -7.43 -7.35 -5.55
CA LYS A 32 -8.37 -8.35 -6.05
C LYS A 32 -9.55 -8.51 -5.10
N SER A 33 -9.30 -8.33 -3.81
CA SER A 33 -10.31 -8.54 -2.78
C SER A 33 -11.38 -7.45 -2.81
N ASN A 34 -12.60 -7.83 -2.43
CA ASN A 34 -13.66 -6.86 -2.20
C ASN A 34 -13.38 -6.12 -0.90
N PRO A 35 -13.98 -4.92 -0.72
CA PRO A 35 -13.71 -4.14 0.49
C PRO A 35 -14.31 -4.72 1.77
N GLU A 36 -15.07 -5.80 1.65
CA GLU A 36 -15.78 -6.39 2.78
C GLU A 36 -14.86 -7.17 3.72
N LYS A 37 -15.18 -7.13 5.02
CA LYS A 37 -14.55 -7.96 6.06
C LYS A 37 -13.02 -7.83 6.15
N GLY A 38 -12.50 -6.69 5.79
CA GLY A 38 -11.07 -6.44 5.93
C GLY A 38 -10.17 -7.23 5.00
N LYS A 39 -10.73 -7.92 4.03
CA LYS A 39 -9.92 -8.72 3.11
C LYS A 39 -8.96 -7.88 2.27
N ALA A 40 -9.41 -6.70 1.85
CA ALA A 40 -8.53 -5.79 1.10
C ALA A 40 -7.36 -5.34 1.97
N ASN A 41 -7.60 -5.08 3.25
CA ASN A 41 -6.53 -4.68 4.15
C ASN A 41 -5.49 -5.79 4.30
N GLU A 42 -5.94 -7.04 4.43
CA GLU A 42 -5.03 -8.17 4.53
C GLU A 42 -4.21 -8.34 3.27
N GLU A 43 -4.84 -8.19 2.12
CA GLU A 43 -4.14 -8.29 0.84
C GLU A 43 -3.09 -7.20 0.69
N ILE A 44 -3.45 -5.96 1.04
CA ILE A 44 -2.53 -4.83 0.97
C ILE A 44 -1.30 -5.07 1.83
N ILE A 45 -1.51 -5.45 3.09
CA ILE A 45 -0.40 -5.70 4.01
C ILE A 45 0.49 -6.81 3.50
N LYS A 46 -0.11 -7.93 3.07
CA LYS A 46 0.63 -9.08 2.60
C LYS A 46 1.47 -8.75 1.35
N GLU A 47 0.83 -8.11 0.36
CA GLU A 47 1.51 -7.84 -0.89
C GLU A 47 2.57 -6.74 -0.75
N MET A 48 2.30 -5.72 0.05
CA MET A 48 3.28 -4.67 0.28
C MET A 48 4.46 -5.18 1.08
N LYS A 49 4.22 -6.06 2.04
CA LYS A 49 5.28 -6.68 2.80
C LYS A 49 6.22 -7.46 1.89
N LYS A 50 5.66 -8.19 0.92
CA LYS A 50 6.46 -8.91 -0.07
C LYS A 50 7.23 -7.95 -0.97
N PHE A 51 6.56 -6.91 -1.43
CA PHE A 51 7.16 -5.96 -2.37
C PHE A 51 8.32 -5.19 -1.75
N PHE A 52 8.12 -4.67 -0.55
CA PHE A 52 9.16 -3.89 0.14
C PHE A 52 10.09 -4.73 1.00
N LYS A 53 9.77 -6.00 1.18
CA LYS A 53 10.52 -6.92 2.04
C LYS A 53 10.71 -6.34 3.44
N SER A 54 9.64 -5.72 3.95
CA SER A 54 9.66 -5.05 5.24
C SER A 54 8.29 -5.14 5.87
N GLU A 55 8.24 -5.11 7.21
CA GLU A 55 6.97 -5.10 7.90
C GLU A 55 6.16 -3.88 7.49
N THR A 56 4.88 -4.10 7.29
CA THR A 56 3.95 -3.07 6.83
C THR A 56 2.70 -3.14 7.68
N LYS A 57 2.20 -1.99 8.11
CA LYS A 57 0.93 -1.96 8.83
C LYS A 57 0.12 -0.75 8.42
N ILE A 58 -1.21 -0.91 8.48
CA ILE A 58 -2.13 0.18 8.21
C ILE A 58 -2.33 0.93 9.52
N VAL A 59 -2.13 2.24 9.51
CA VAL A 59 -2.29 3.05 10.72
C VAL A 59 -3.51 3.96 10.67
N SER A 60 -4.11 4.13 9.50
CA SER A 60 -5.30 4.97 9.35
C SER A 60 -6.09 4.52 8.13
N GLY A 61 -7.41 4.78 8.14
CA GLY A 61 -8.25 4.50 6.99
C GLY A 61 -8.62 3.03 6.84
N PHE A 62 -8.81 2.31 7.95
CA PHE A 62 -9.12 0.87 7.91
C PHE A 62 -10.37 0.55 7.10
N LYS A 63 -11.34 1.46 7.08
CA LYS A 63 -12.59 1.27 6.34
C LYS A 63 -12.72 2.24 5.18
N SER A 64 -11.63 2.86 4.78
CA SER A 64 -11.62 3.87 3.74
C SER A 64 -10.82 3.41 2.54
N LYS A 65 -11.10 4.01 1.39
CA LYS A 65 -10.27 3.79 0.20
C LYS A 65 -8.99 4.62 0.27
N GLU A 66 -8.92 5.57 1.18
CA GLU A 66 -7.68 6.31 1.41
C GLU A 66 -7.11 5.82 2.74
N LYS A 67 -5.89 5.29 2.65
CA LYS A 67 -5.25 4.68 3.81
C LYS A 67 -3.88 5.27 4.02
N ILE A 68 -3.39 5.13 5.25
CA ILE A 68 -2.01 5.50 5.58
C ILE A 68 -1.36 4.24 6.12
N VAL A 69 -0.19 3.91 5.59
CA VAL A 69 0.56 2.74 6.05
C VAL A 69 1.94 3.15 6.52
N GLU A 70 2.47 2.36 7.45
CA GLU A 70 3.86 2.46 7.90
C GLU A 70 4.63 1.27 7.36
N ILE A 71 5.79 1.55 6.79
CA ILE A 71 6.68 0.52 6.30
C ILE A 71 7.98 0.62 7.09
N SER A 72 8.41 -0.50 7.68
CA SER A 72 9.62 -0.53 8.50
C SER A 72 10.86 -0.58 7.62
N SER A 73 11.08 0.50 6.90
CA SER A 73 12.20 0.64 5.98
C SER A 73 12.48 2.13 5.75
N PRO A 74 13.73 2.50 5.48
CA PRO A 74 14.05 3.90 5.17
C PRO A 74 13.34 4.38 3.92
N GLU A 75 12.98 5.64 3.89
CA GLU A 75 12.29 6.25 2.75
C GLU A 75 13.04 6.03 1.45
N GLN A 76 14.36 6.16 1.47
CA GLN A 76 15.17 5.96 0.28
C GLN A 76 14.94 4.58 -0.35
N LYS A 77 14.93 3.54 0.48
CA LYS A 77 14.70 2.19 -0.01
C LYS A 77 13.29 1.99 -0.54
N VAL A 78 12.31 2.57 0.13
CA VAL A 78 10.92 2.49 -0.29
C VAL A 78 10.77 3.17 -1.66
N LEU A 79 11.28 4.37 -1.81
CA LEU A 79 11.17 5.11 -3.06
C LEU A 79 11.92 4.42 -4.20
N GLU A 80 13.09 3.83 -3.93
CA GLU A 80 13.82 3.09 -4.94
C GLU A 80 12.99 1.96 -5.52
N LYS A 81 12.22 1.26 -4.68
CA LYS A 81 11.35 0.19 -5.15
C LYS A 81 10.20 0.71 -5.98
N LEU A 82 9.68 1.88 -5.64
CA LEU A 82 8.52 2.43 -6.32
C LEU A 82 8.82 3.03 -7.69
N ILE A 83 10.03 3.51 -7.90
CA ILE A 83 10.38 4.17 -9.17
C ILE A 83 11.06 3.24 -10.17
N HIS A 84 11.17 1.98 -9.84
CA HIS A 84 11.74 0.97 -10.78
C HIS A 84 10.69 0.05 -11.34
#